data_4d32ac45eee4d83ff4c806d47b446736
#
_entry.id   4d32ac45eee4d83ff4c806d47b446736
#
_cell.length_a   1.000
_cell.length_b   1.000
_cell.length_c   1.000
_cell.angle_alpha   90.00
_cell.angle_beta   90.00
_cell.angle_gamma   90.00
#
_symmetry.space_group_name_H-M   'P 1'
#
loop_
_entity.id
_entity.type
_entity.pdbx_description
1 polymer ?
#
loop_
_entity_poly.entity_id
_entity_poly.type
_entity_poly.pdbx_seq_one_letter_code
_entity_poly.pdbx_strand_id
1 'polypeptide(L)'
;FRRVLFRSFHLAAVNLYGEAIAEETVAVPFAQSDAYYDGIASSLESFLDRNGYDREKILGVSIATQGIPAPDGESVLYGEILHNTDMKLADFSTRIPYPCRLEHDSKAAASLELWNHPEIESAVVFLLNRNLGGAVITNHKVHQGLSMHSGTLEHICIDPEGPECYCGQKGCLETYCSANALEAAAQMPVKEFFPALRAGNDARLTEIWDAYLSHLAYAMKTANLLLDGAVIVSGYLAPYFKEEDCRTLLEKVDAASPFPLVREQLLVGTHGQYTPAIGAALLFI
;
A
#
# COMPACT_ATOMS: atom_id res chain seq x y z
N PHE A 1 -20.78 11.13 0.05
CA PHE A 1 -19.81 10.13 -0.44
C PHE A 1 -19.32 10.54 -1.84
N ARG A 2 -18.12 11.10 -1.96
CA ARG A 2 -17.46 11.20 -3.26
C ARG A 2 -16.96 9.80 -3.59
N ARG A 3 -17.46 9.19 -4.68
CA ARG A 3 -16.87 7.98 -5.26
C ARG A 3 -15.37 8.23 -5.46
N VAL A 4 -14.52 7.49 -4.77
CA VAL A 4 -13.10 7.44 -5.08
C VAL A 4 -12.99 6.70 -6.41
N LEU A 5 -12.82 7.45 -7.49
CA LEU A 5 -12.59 6.87 -8.81
C LEU A 5 -11.09 6.58 -8.89
N PHE A 6 -10.71 5.31 -8.80
CA PHE A 6 -9.37 4.88 -9.21
C PHE A 6 -9.24 5.12 -10.70
N ARG A 7 -8.38 6.08 -11.06
CA ARG A 7 -8.26 6.62 -12.42
C ARG A 7 -7.08 6.06 -13.18
N SER A 8 -6.31 5.16 -12.57
CA SER A 8 -5.09 4.60 -13.15
C SER A 8 -4.76 3.25 -12.51
N PHE A 9 -4.02 2.44 -13.25
CA PHE A 9 -3.27 1.31 -12.72
C PHE A 9 -1.76 1.51 -13.00
N HIS A 10 -0.93 0.73 -12.33
CA HIS A 10 0.52 0.81 -12.41
C HIS A 10 1.07 -0.48 -12.98
N LEU A 11 1.99 -0.36 -13.92
CA LEU A 11 2.79 -1.46 -14.46
C LEU A 11 4.22 -1.34 -13.92
N ALA A 12 4.80 -2.46 -13.52
CA ALA A 12 6.21 -2.55 -13.17
C ALA A 12 6.79 -3.84 -13.77
N ALA A 13 7.94 -3.74 -14.44
CA ALA A 13 8.73 -4.88 -14.83
C ALA A 13 9.83 -5.09 -13.79
N VAL A 14 9.93 -6.32 -13.28
CA VAL A 14 10.87 -6.69 -12.23
C VAL A 14 11.76 -7.83 -12.74
N ASN A 15 13.07 -7.70 -12.56
CA ASN A 15 14.02 -8.74 -12.94
C ASN A 15 14.18 -9.79 -11.81
N LEU A 16 14.97 -10.85 -12.07
CA LEU A 16 15.20 -11.93 -11.12
C LEU A 16 16.00 -11.53 -9.86
N TYR A 17 16.50 -10.30 -9.81
CA TYR A 17 17.14 -9.72 -8.62
C TYR A 17 16.18 -8.92 -7.77
N GLY A 18 14.88 -8.86 -8.16
CA GLY A 18 13.87 -8.05 -7.47
C GLY A 18 13.92 -6.56 -7.83
N GLU A 19 14.72 -6.17 -8.82
CA GLU A 19 14.88 -4.77 -9.23
C GLU A 19 13.78 -4.37 -10.22
N ALA A 20 13.13 -3.24 -9.98
CA ALA A 20 12.22 -2.62 -10.94
C ALA A 20 13.02 -2.01 -12.10
N ILE A 21 12.88 -2.59 -13.29
CA ILE A 21 13.61 -2.18 -14.50
C ILE A 21 12.80 -1.29 -15.43
N ALA A 22 11.48 -1.22 -15.26
CA ALA A 22 10.60 -0.25 -15.89
C ALA A 22 9.32 -0.07 -15.06
N GLU A 23 8.80 1.15 -15.07
CA GLU A 23 7.58 1.52 -14.37
C GLU A 23 6.71 2.41 -15.28
N GLU A 24 5.40 2.24 -15.24
CA GLU A 24 4.45 3.05 -15.99
C GLU A 24 3.12 3.21 -15.23
N THR A 25 2.55 4.39 -15.32
CA THR A 25 1.17 4.65 -14.86
C THR A 25 0.26 4.81 -16.07
N VAL A 26 -0.77 3.98 -16.14
CA VAL A 26 -1.77 4.00 -17.21
C VAL A 26 -3.06 4.61 -16.67
N ALA A 27 -3.49 5.72 -17.29
CA ALA A 27 -4.68 6.47 -16.87
C ALA A 27 -5.95 5.82 -17.45
N VAL A 28 -6.49 4.83 -16.75
CA VAL A 28 -7.75 4.15 -17.07
C VAL A 28 -8.56 3.99 -15.79
N PRO A 29 -9.79 4.50 -15.71
CA PRO A 29 -10.65 4.29 -14.55
C PRO A 29 -10.96 2.81 -14.37
N PHE A 30 -10.88 2.33 -13.13
CA PHE A 30 -11.29 0.96 -12.80
C PHE A 30 -12.76 0.72 -13.16
N ALA A 31 -13.01 -0.39 -13.81
CA ALA A 31 -14.35 -0.93 -14.06
C ALA A 31 -14.29 -2.47 -14.10
N GLN A 32 -15.23 -3.11 -13.45
CA GLN A 32 -15.36 -4.58 -13.55
C GLN A 32 -16.08 -4.93 -14.84
N SER A 33 -15.35 -4.89 -15.96
CA SER A 33 -15.89 -5.08 -17.31
C SER A 33 -14.86 -5.67 -18.28
N ASP A 34 -15.31 -6.40 -19.30
CA ASP A 34 -14.45 -6.96 -20.34
C ASP A 34 -13.55 -5.89 -20.98
N ALA A 35 -14.13 -4.72 -21.31
CA ALA A 35 -13.36 -3.62 -21.92
C ALA A 35 -12.22 -3.13 -21.02
N TYR A 36 -12.38 -3.15 -19.69
CA TYR A 36 -11.31 -2.79 -18.75
C TYR A 36 -10.20 -3.85 -18.76
N TYR A 37 -10.55 -5.13 -18.69
CA TYR A 37 -9.59 -6.22 -18.69
C TYR A 37 -8.85 -6.35 -20.02
N ASP A 38 -9.54 -6.16 -21.16
CA ASP A 38 -8.93 -6.08 -22.49
C ASP A 38 -7.95 -4.88 -22.58
N GLY A 39 -8.32 -3.75 -21.97
CA GLY A 39 -7.47 -2.57 -21.89
C GLY A 39 -6.20 -2.81 -21.07
N ILE A 40 -6.29 -3.55 -19.95
CA ILE A 40 -5.10 -3.95 -19.17
C ILE A 40 -4.18 -4.85 -20.00
N ALA A 41 -4.72 -5.88 -20.65
CA ALA A 41 -3.93 -6.79 -21.48
C ALA A 41 -3.23 -6.04 -22.63
N SER A 42 -3.94 -5.15 -23.31
CA SER A 42 -3.38 -4.30 -24.39
C SER A 42 -2.30 -3.34 -23.89
N SER A 43 -2.49 -2.78 -22.69
CA SER A 43 -1.49 -1.89 -22.06
C SER A 43 -0.23 -2.65 -21.67
N LEU A 44 -0.39 -3.87 -21.14
CA LEU A 44 0.74 -4.76 -20.82
C LEU A 44 1.54 -5.08 -22.08
N GLU A 45 0.90 -5.51 -23.16
CA GLU A 45 1.59 -5.81 -24.42
C GLU A 45 2.34 -4.59 -24.98
N SER A 46 1.68 -3.42 -24.95
CA SER A 46 2.31 -2.17 -25.35
C SER A 46 3.51 -1.78 -24.47
N PHE A 47 3.42 -2.04 -23.16
CA PHE A 47 4.52 -1.82 -22.22
C PHE A 47 5.71 -2.74 -22.52
N LEU A 48 5.44 -4.03 -22.80
CA LEU A 48 6.47 -5.01 -23.14
C LEU A 48 7.17 -4.64 -24.47
N ASP A 49 6.40 -4.20 -25.49
CA ASP A 49 6.93 -3.76 -26.79
C ASP A 49 7.83 -2.53 -26.65
N ARG A 50 7.36 -1.49 -25.95
CA ARG A 50 8.14 -0.25 -25.78
C ARG A 50 9.47 -0.46 -25.06
N ASN A 51 9.52 -1.44 -24.16
CA ASN A 51 10.73 -1.76 -23.42
C ASN A 51 11.59 -2.85 -24.07
N GLY A 52 11.13 -3.45 -25.18
CA GLY A 52 11.87 -4.47 -25.93
C GLY A 52 12.06 -5.78 -25.17
N TYR A 53 11.12 -6.14 -24.29
CA TYR A 53 11.24 -7.37 -23.50
C TYR A 53 10.98 -8.61 -24.32
N ASP A 54 11.83 -9.61 -24.12
CA ASP A 54 11.72 -10.94 -24.71
C ASP A 54 10.58 -11.71 -24.02
N ARG A 55 9.52 -12.01 -24.80
CA ARG A 55 8.31 -12.68 -24.28
C ARG A 55 8.58 -14.07 -23.71
N GLU A 56 9.57 -14.77 -24.25
CA GLU A 56 9.93 -16.12 -23.79
C GLU A 56 10.58 -16.10 -22.38
N LYS A 57 11.04 -14.93 -21.94
CA LYS A 57 11.66 -14.74 -20.61
C LYS A 57 10.70 -14.22 -19.56
N ILE A 58 9.43 -13.99 -19.91
CA ILE A 58 8.44 -13.54 -18.94
C ILE A 58 7.95 -14.73 -18.13
N LEU A 59 8.22 -14.72 -16.82
CA LEU A 59 7.83 -15.79 -15.93
C LEU A 59 6.32 -15.76 -15.61
N GLY A 60 5.74 -14.56 -15.53
CA GLY A 60 4.32 -14.38 -15.23
C GLY A 60 3.95 -12.93 -14.97
N VAL A 61 2.68 -12.71 -14.70
CA VAL A 61 2.07 -11.41 -14.40
C VAL A 61 1.29 -11.50 -13.09
N SER A 62 1.69 -10.71 -12.11
CA SER A 62 0.94 -10.57 -10.86
C SER A 62 0.04 -9.34 -10.89
N ILE A 63 -1.17 -9.49 -10.42
CA ILE A 63 -2.17 -8.44 -10.28
C ILE A 63 -2.31 -8.10 -8.80
N ALA A 64 -1.71 -6.98 -8.36
CA ALA A 64 -1.95 -6.44 -7.03
C ALA A 64 -3.22 -5.61 -7.03
N THR A 65 -4.18 -5.95 -6.19
CA THR A 65 -5.47 -5.27 -6.12
C THR A 65 -5.83 -4.87 -4.69
N GLN A 66 -6.56 -3.78 -4.57
CA GLN A 66 -7.27 -3.47 -3.34
C GLN A 66 -8.44 -4.42 -3.19
N GLY A 67 -8.53 -5.05 -2.06
CA GLY A 67 -9.49 -6.10 -1.78
C GLY A 67 -8.80 -7.40 -1.38
N ILE A 68 -9.45 -8.17 -0.55
CA ILE A 68 -8.91 -9.39 0.06
C ILE A 68 -9.16 -10.56 -0.87
N PRO A 69 -8.12 -11.21 -1.43
CA PRO A 69 -8.29 -12.39 -2.26
C PRO A 69 -8.77 -13.60 -1.45
N ALA A 70 -9.42 -14.52 -2.14
CA ALA A 70 -9.71 -15.85 -1.62
C ALA A 70 -8.40 -16.62 -1.33
N PRO A 71 -8.41 -17.60 -0.40
CA PRO A 71 -7.21 -18.38 -0.06
C PRO A 71 -6.60 -19.16 -1.25
N ASP A 72 -7.42 -19.48 -2.26
CA ASP A 72 -6.98 -20.12 -3.50
C ASP A 72 -6.40 -19.15 -4.52
N GLY A 73 -6.53 -17.83 -4.30
CA GLY A 73 -6.05 -16.78 -5.21
C GLY A 73 -6.90 -16.59 -6.46
N GLU A 74 -8.07 -17.25 -6.56
CA GLU A 74 -8.88 -17.27 -7.80
C GLU A 74 -9.87 -16.11 -7.89
N SER A 75 -10.16 -15.42 -6.77
CA SER A 75 -11.12 -14.31 -6.75
C SER A 75 -10.89 -13.34 -5.60
N VAL A 76 -11.55 -12.19 -5.63
CA VAL A 76 -11.62 -11.23 -4.53
C VAL A 76 -12.86 -11.52 -3.68
N LEU A 77 -12.65 -11.83 -2.40
CA LEU A 77 -13.75 -12.09 -1.44
C LEU A 77 -14.38 -10.80 -0.89
N TYR A 78 -13.56 -9.79 -0.65
CA TYR A 78 -13.98 -8.53 -0.06
C TYR A 78 -13.29 -7.37 -0.77
N GLY A 79 -14.06 -6.52 -1.44
CA GLY A 79 -13.54 -5.45 -2.28
C GLY A 79 -14.41 -4.19 -2.23
N GLU A 80 -14.56 -3.58 -1.04
CA GLU A 80 -15.43 -2.43 -0.83
C GLU A 80 -14.94 -1.14 -1.49
N ILE A 81 -13.63 -0.92 -1.52
CA ILE A 81 -13.06 0.34 -2.03
C ILE A 81 -13.24 0.44 -3.55
N LEU A 82 -12.90 -0.62 -4.27
CA LEU A 82 -13.03 -0.69 -5.73
C LEU A 82 -14.41 -1.19 -6.19
N HIS A 83 -15.21 -1.72 -5.27
CA HIS A 83 -16.41 -2.52 -5.60
C HIS A 83 -16.08 -3.70 -6.53
N ASN A 84 -14.95 -4.38 -6.22
CA ASN A 84 -14.42 -5.49 -7.01
C ASN A 84 -14.59 -6.85 -6.33
N THR A 85 -15.52 -6.97 -5.39
CA THR A 85 -15.96 -8.28 -4.89
C THR A 85 -16.35 -9.17 -6.07
N ASP A 86 -16.00 -10.45 -6.02
CA ASP A 86 -16.15 -11.44 -7.09
C ASP A 86 -15.33 -11.20 -8.38
N MET A 87 -14.43 -10.23 -8.42
CA MET A 87 -13.43 -10.12 -9.49
C MET A 87 -12.57 -11.38 -9.51
N LYS A 88 -12.40 -11.99 -10.67
CA LYS A 88 -11.73 -13.29 -10.81
C LYS A 88 -10.35 -13.17 -11.45
N LEU A 89 -9.45 -14.03 -11.06
CA LEU A 89 -8.17 -14.19 -11.76
C LEU A 89 -8.39 -14.51 -13.24
N ALA A 90 -9.43 -15.28 -13.57
CA ALA A 90 -9.80 -15.63 -14.93
C ALA A 90 -10.13 -14.40 -15.81
N ASP A 91 -10.57 -13.29 -15.23
CA ASP A 91 -10.83 -12.04 -15.97
C ASP A 91 -9.53 -11.50 -16.62
N PHE A 92 -8.40 -11.81 -16.04
CA PHE A 92 -7.06 -11.44 -16.54
C PHE A 92 -6.40 -12.59 -17.32
N SER A 93 -6.37 -13.79 -16.75
CA SER A 93 -5.59 -14.92 -17.29
C SER A 93 -6.13 -15.47 -18.64
N THR A 94 -7.38 -15.19 -18.98
CA THR A 94 -7.94 -15.49 -20.32
C THR A 94 -7.47 -14.53 -21.40
N ARG A 95 -6.90 -13.38 -21.03
CA ARG A 95 -6.47 -12.29 -21.93
C ARG A 95 -4.96 -12.10 -21.96
N ILE A 96 -4.29 -12.47 -20.87
CA ILE A 96 -2.84 -12.34 -20.70
C ILE A 96 -2.20 -13.70 -20.95
N PRO A 97 -1.30 -13.83 -21.96
CA PRO A 97 -0.75 -15.11 -22.38
C PRO A 97 0.39 -15.64 -21.47
N TYR A 98 0.44 -15.16 -20.23
CA TYR A 98 1.45 -15.55 -19.23
C TYR A 98 0.75 -16.13 -17.98
N PRO A 99 1.44 -16.94 -17.17
CA PRO A 99 0.93 -17.32 -15.86
C PRO A 99 0.53 -16.09 -15.05
N CYS A 100 -0.71 -16.07 -14.52
CA CYS A 100 -1.23 -14.96 -13.74
C CYS A 100 -1.40 -15.34 -12.27
N ARG A 101 -1.24 -14.34 -11.38
CA ARG A 101 -1.55 -14.44 -9.95
C ARG A 101 -2.29 -13.20 -9.50
N LEU A 102 -3.21 -13.37 -8.53
CA LEU A 102 -3.92 -12.28 -7.86
C LEU A 102 -3.38 -12.15 -6.43
N GLU A 103 -3.03 -10.94 -6.02
CA GLU A 103 -2.49 -10.67 -4.69
C GLU A 103 -3.13 -9.41 -4.08
N HIS A 104 -3.20 -9.37 -2.75
CA HIS A 104 -3.59 -8.18 -2.01
C HIS A 104 -2.46 -7.14 -2.05
N ASP A 105 -2.77 -5.90 -2.39
CA ASP A 105 -1.78 -4.83 -2.57
C ASP A 105 -0.89 -4.62 -1.34
N SER A 106 -1.45 -4.65 -0.15
CA SER A 106 -0.71 -4.46 1.09
C SER A 106 0.23 -5.62 1.40
N LYS A 107 -0.15 -6.86 1.05
CA LYS A 107 0.70 -8.04 1.22
C LYS A 107 1.81 -8.09 0.18
N ALA A 108 1.49 -7.70 -1.05
CA ALA A 108 2.49 -7.49 -2.08
C ALA A 108 3.52 -6.44 -1.65
N ALA A 109 3.07 -5.31 -1.12
CA ALA A 109 3.98 -4.29 -0.57
C ALA A 109 4.88 -4.85 0.54
N ALA A 110 4.31 -5.62 1.48
CA ALA A 110 5.08 -6.25 2.55
C ALA A 110 6.10 -7.28 2.02
N SER A 111 5.79 -7.97 0.92
CA SER A 111 6.73 -8.88 0.26
C SER A 111 7.96 -8.12 -0.28
N LEU A 112 7.76 -6.93 -0.85
CA LEU A 112 8.87 -6.08 -1.28
C LEU A 112 9.71 -5.57 -0.11
N GLU A 113 9.05 -5.11 0.95
CA GLU A 113 9.80 -4.64 2.13
C GLU A 113 10.62 -5.77 2.77
N LEU A 114 10.07 -6.97 2.85
CA LEU A 114 10.81 -8.14 3.33
C LEU A 114 11.95 -8.55 2.39
N TRP A 115 11.77 -8.42 1.08
CA TRP A 115 12.84 -8.66 0.09
C TRP A 115 14.01 -7.70 0.28
N ASN A 116 13.71 -6.41 0.51
CA ASN A 116 14.71 -5.37 0.72
C ASN A 116 15.39 -5.47 2.10
N HIS A 117 14.74 -6.09 3.06
CA HIS A 117 15.16 -6.22 4.45
C HIS A 117 15.08 -7.69 4.92
N PRO A 118 15.89 -8.60 4.35
CA PRO A 118 15.81 -10.02 4.65
C PRO A 118 16.19 -10.37 6.10
N GLU A 119 16.83 -9.44 6.83
CA GLU A 119 17.14 -9.55 8.25
C GLU A 119 15.91 -9.43 9.17
N ILE A 120 14.79 -8.91 8.66
CA ILE A 120 13.58 -8.69 9.45
C ILE A 120 12.84 -10.02 9.68
N GLU A 121 12.78 -10.44 10.93
CA GLU A 121 11.99 -11.60 11.34
C GLU A 121 10.51 -11.25 11.51
N SER A 122 10.23 -10.09 12.12
CA SER A 122 8.87 -9.63 12.43
C SER A 122 8.73 -8.12 12.18
N ALA A 123 7.66 -7.72 11.49
CA ALA A 123 7.35 -6.32 11.24
C ALA A 123 5.85 -6.08 11.04
N VAL A 124 5.45 -4.84 11.28
CA VAL A 124 4.17 -4.29 10.85
C VAL A 124 4.42 -3.30 9.73
N VAL A 125 3.75 -3.49 8.59
CA VAL A 125 3.87 -2.62 7.42
C VAL A 125 2.64 -1.75 7.31
N PHE A 126 2.81 -0.43 7.37
CA PHE A 126 1.78 0.57 7.09
C PHE A 126 1.90 1.00 5.63
N LEU A 127 0.98 0.57 4.79
CA LEU A 127 0.93 0.96 3.38
C LEU A 127 0.15 2.27 3.25
N LEU A 128 0.86 3.39 3.27
CA LEU A 128 0.29 4.75 3.19
C LEU A 128 0.01 5.13 1.74
N ASN A 129 -1.04 4.56 1.18
CA ASN A 129 -1.51 4.79 -0.19
C ASN A 129 -2.72 5.73 -0.23
N ARG A 130 -3.37 5.86 -1.40
CA ARG A 130 -4.64 6.61 -1.57
C ARG A 130 -5.67 6.19 -0.54
N ASN A 131 -5.87 4.89 -0.36
CA ASN A 131 -6.46 4.29 0.81
C ASN A 131 -5.35 3.59 1.58
N LEU A 132 -5.41 3.65 2.89
CA LEU A 132 -4.44 3.01 3.75
C LEU A 132 -4.64 1.49 3.70
N GLY A 133 -3.56 0.77 3.84
CA GLY A 133 -3.57 -0.65 4.03
C GLY A 133 -2.49 -1.08 4.99
N GLY A 134 -2.38 -2.37 5.23
CA GLY A 134 -1.32 -2.87 6.07
C GLY A 134 -1.08 -4.35 5.91
N ALA A 135 0.03 -4.79 6.47
CA ALA A 135 0.40 -6.19 6.52
C ALA A 135 1.25 -6.48 7.77
N VAL A 136 1.30 -7.73 8.13
CA VAL A 136 2.12 -8.25 9.22
C VAL A 136 3.13 -9.25 8.66
N ILE A 137 4.39 -9.12 9.06
CA ILE A 137 5.46 -10.06 8.78
C ILE A 137 5.77 -10.81 10.08
N THR A 138 5.83 -12.13 10.04
CA THR A 138 6.24 -12.97 11.17
C THR A 138 7.06 -14.16 10.66
N ASN A 139 8.14 -14.48 11.33
CA ASN A 139 9.05 -15.58 10.95
C ASN A 139 9.52 -15.45 9.49
N HIS A 140 9.94 -14.26 9.07
CA HIS A 140 10.39 -13.93 7.70
C HIS A 140 9.34 -14.20 6.62
N LYS A 141 8.04 -14.11 6.96
CA LYS A 141 6.94 -14.35 6.00
C LYS A 141 5.82 -13.35 6.20
N VAL A 142 5.21 -12.93 5.11
CA VAL A 142 3.98 -12.15 5.16
C VAL A 142 2.85 -13.01 5.71
N HIS A 143 2.29 -12.61 6.84
CA HIS A 143 1.27 -13.35 7.57
C HIS A 143 -0.11 -13.17 6.94
N GLN A 144 -0.71 -14.25 6.46
CA GLN A 144 -2.01 -14.19 5.78
C GLN A 144 -3.19 -14.13 6.75
N GLY A 145 -3.04 -14.74 7.95
CA GLY A 145 -4.15 -14.95 8.87
C GLY A 145 -5.05 -16.11 8.46
N LEU A 146 -5.97 -16.48 9.33
CA LEU A 146 -6.89 -17.60 9.09
C LEU A 146 -7.88 -17.34 7.93
N SER A 147 -8.31 -16.08 7.81
CA SER A 147 -9.32 -15.63 6.83
C SER A 147 -8.77 -14.53 5.91
N MET A 148 -7.47 -14.51 5.67
CA MET A 148 -6.76 -13.53 4.84
C MET A 148 -6.80 -12.07 5.37
N HIS A 149 -7.37 -11.81 6.56
CA HIS A 149 -7.59 -10.46 7.10
C HIS A 149 -6.43 -9.96 7.96
N SER A 150 -5.32 -10.70 8.09
CA SER A 150 -4.19 -10.24 8.89
C SER A 150 -3.62 -8.96 8.33
N GLY A 151 -3.40 -7.98 9.21
CA GLY A 151 -2.77 -6.72 8.85
C GLY A 151 -3.70 -5.67 8.23
N THR A 152 -5.02 -5.78 8.36
CA THR A 152 -5.97 -4.73 7.97
C THR A 152 -5.89 -3.53 8.94
N LEU A 153 -4.73 -2.87 8.96
CA LEU A 153 -4.39 -1.81 9.91
C LEU A 153 -5.23 -0.54 9.71
N GLU A 154 -5.77 -0.35 8.50
CA GLU A 154 -6.65 0.73 8.14
C GLU A 154 -7.90 0.81 9.01
N HIS A 155 -8.29 -0.32 9.62
CA HIS A 155 -9.46 -0.42 10.49
C HIS A 155 -9.14 -0.35 11.99
N ILE A 156 -7.90 -0.10 12.39
CA ILE A 156 -7.59 0.23 13.79
C ILE A 156 -8.39 1.50 14.16
N CYS A 157 -9.29 1.36 15.15
CA CYS A 157 -10.04 2.50 15.65
C CYS A 157 -9.13 3.36 16.55
N ILE A 158 -8.90 4.61 16.15
CA ILE A 158 -8.11 5.57 16.91
C ILE A 158 -8.97 6.61 17.63
N ASP A 159 -10.22 6.79 17.20
CA ASP A 159 -11.21 7.66 17.83
C ASP A 159 -12.62 7.11 17.61
N PRO A 160 -13.27 6.48 18.60
CA PRO A 160 -14.61 5.90 18.44
C PRO A 160 -15.72 6.88 18.04
N GLU A 161 -15.51 8.19 18.31
CA GLU A 161 -16.44 9.26 17.91
C GLU A 161 -16.00 9.97 16.61
N GLY A 162 -14.95 9.48 15.97
CA GLY A 162 -14.36 10.05 14.76
C GLY A 162 -15.18 9.87 13.50
N PRO A 163 -14.61 10.25 12.33
CA PRO A 163 -15.29 10.15 11.04
C PRO A 163 -15.70 8.72 10.68
N GLU A 164 -16.77 8.61 9.89
CA GLU A 164 -17.23 7.34 9.35
C GLU A 164 -16.25 6.82 8.29
N CYS A 165 -15.83 5.56 8.43
CA CYS A 165 -15.00 4.84 7.49
C CYS A 165 -15.87 4.11 6.45
N TYR A 166 -15.28 3.81 5.27
CA TYR A 166 -15.96 3.04 4.22
C TYR A 166 -16.43 1.65 4.69
N CYS A 167 -15.82 1.09 5.74
CA CYS A 167 -16.24 -0.17 6.35
C CYS A 167 -17.49 -0.05 7.24
N GLY A 168 -18.09 1.16 7.36
CA GLY A 168 -19.24 1.43 8.19
C GLY A 168 -18.95 1.67 9.68
N GLN A 169 -17.70 1.53 10.12
CA GLN A 169 -17.27 1.86 11.48
C GLN A 169 -16.80 3.31 11.58
N LYS A 170 -16.65 3.84 12.78
CA LYS A 170 -16.13 5.18 13.02
C LYS A 170 -14.68 5.16 13.49
N GLY A 171 -13.96 6.22 13.16
CA GLY A 171 -12.64 6.52 13.70
C GLY A 171 -11.53 5.58 13.31
N CYS A 172 -11.69 4.86 12.20
CA CYS A 172 -10.64 4.02 11.64
C CYS A 172 -9.43 4.84 11.20
N LEU A 173 -8.24 4.30 11.33
CA LEU A 173 -6.97 4.92 10.91
C LEU A 173 -7.01 5.40 9.45
N GLU A 174 -7.72 4.70 8.57
CA GLU A 174 -8.00 5.10 7.18
C GLU A 174 -8.45 6.55 7.06
N THR A 175 -9.37 6.98 7.94
CA THR A 175 -9.97 8.31 7.87
C THR A 175 -9.04 9.45 8.29
N TYR A 176 -7.87 9.11 8.82
CA TYR A 176 -6.86 10.07 9.31
C TYR A 176 -5.52 9.97 8.57
N CYS A 177 -5.11 8.75 8.19
CA CYS A 177 -3.75 8.48 7.71
C CYS A 177 -3.68 7.94 6.27
N SER A 178 -4.78 7.89 5.51
CA SER A 178 -4.70 7.68 4.07
C SER A 178 -4.23 8.95 3.35
N ALA A 179 -3.68 8.83 2.14
CA ALA A 179 -3.33 10.01 1.34
C ALA A 179 -4.58 10.82 0.96
N ASN A 180 -5.73 10.15 0.78
CA ASN A 180 -7.01 10.83 0.55
C ASN A 180 -7.43 11.67 1.78
N ALA A 181 -7.22 11.17 3.00
CA ALA A 181 -7.50 11.92 4.22
C ALA A 181 -6.60 13.15 4.35
N LEU A 182 -5.30 13.00 4.05
CA LEU A 182 -4.33 14.11 4.05
C LEU A 182 -4.72 15.19 3.02
N GLU A 183 -5.03 14.79 1.77
CA GLU A 183 -5.46 15.73 0.72
C GLU A 183 -6.76 16.45 1.09
N ALA A 184 -7.70 15.74 1.73
CA ALA A 184 -8.95 16.33 2.20
C ALA A 184 -8.73 17.36 3.31
N ALA A 185 -7.88 17.05 4.29
CA ALA A 185 -7.53 17.97 5.38
C ALA A 185 -6.75 19.20 4.86
N ALA A 186 -5.80 18.99 3.97
CA ALA A 186 -4.96 20.04 3.40
C ALA A 186 -5.68 20.84 2.30
N GLN A 187 -6.73 20.31 1.67
CA GLN A 187 -7.41 20.83 0.48
C GLN A 187 -6.47 21.05 -0.70
N MET A 188 -5.46 20.20 -0.82
CA MET A 188 -4.50 20.19 -1.93
C MET A 188 -3.94 18.79 -2.18
N PRO A 189 -3.45 18.50 -3.41
CA PRO A 189 -2.81 17.22 -3.72
C PRO A 189 -1.52 16.99 -2.92
N VAL A 190 -1.21 15.73 -2.61
CA VAL A 190 0.04 15.34 -1.91
C VAL A 190 1.28 15.94 -2.56
N LYS A 191 1.36 15.92 -3.89
CA LYS A 191 2.50 16.46 -4.66
C LYS A 191 2.75 17.96 -4.44
N GLU A 192 1.72 18.70 -4.02
CA GLU A 192 1.78 20.13 -3.70
C GLU A 192 1.93 20.35 -2.20
N PHE A 193 1.33 19.47 -1.39
CA PHE A 193 1.35 19.54 0.07
C PHE A 193 2.78 19.53 0.63
N PHE A 194 3.56 18.51 0.30
CA PHE A 194 4.90 18.35 0.88
C PHE A 194 5.87 19.47 0.49
N PRO A 195 5.95 19.93 -0.77
CA PRO A 195 6.74 21.13 -1.08
C PRO A 195 6.31 22.36 -0.28
N ALA A 196 5.02 22.62 -0.15
CA ALA A 196 4.49 23.75 0.61
C ALA A 196 4.77 23.61 2.13
N LEU A 197 4.57 22.42 2.70
CA LEU A 197 4.92 22.10 4.08
C LEU A 197 6.40 22.39 4.36
N ARG A 198 7.31 21.90 3.49
CA ARG A 198 8.76 22.07 3.66
C ARG A 198 9.24 23.51 3.43
N ALA A 199 8.47 24.33 2.73
CA ALA A 199 8.74 25.76 2.62
C ALA A 199 8.49 26.52 3.92
N GLY A 200 7.68 25.97 4.85
CA GLY A 200 7.46 26.52 6.19
C GLY A 200 6.64 27.82 6.24
N ASN A 201 5.97 28.19 5.15
CA ASN A 201 5.27 29.48 5.04
C ASN A 201 3.79 29.42 5.46
N ASP A 202 3.27 28.22 5.75
CA ASP A 202 1.86 27.99 6.14
C ASP A 202 1.82 27.10 7.39
N ALA A 203 1.54 27.72 8.55
CA ALA A 203 1.45 27.04 9.84
C ALA A 203 0.33 25.99 9.85
N ARG A 204 -0.75 26.20 9.08
CA ARG A 204 -1.86 25.24 8.96
C ARG A 204 -1.38 23.89 8.42
N LEU A 205 -0.47 23.88 7.44
CA LEU A 205 0.07 22.62 6.89
C LEU A 205 0.92 21.88 7.92
N THR A 206 1.66 22.61 8.74
CA THR A 206 2.44 22.04 9.85
C THR A 206 1.52 21.40 10.89
N GLU A 207 0.42 22.05 11.25
CA GLU A 207 -0.58 21.51 12.19
C GLU A 207 -1.27 20.25 11.61
N ILE A 208 -1.63 20.26 10.33
CA ILE A 208 -2.22 19.09 9.65
C ILE A 208 -1.23 17.91 9.66
N TRP A 209 0.04 18.17 9.35
CA TRP A 209 1.06 17.11 9.32
C TRP A 209 1.37 16.59 10.72
N ASP A 210 1.45 17.44 11.71
CA ASP A 210 1.65 17.03 13.11
C ASP A 210 0.48 16.17 13.63
N ALA A 211 -0.76 16.54 13.30
CA ALA A 211 -1.94 15.73 13.62
C ALA A 211 -1.90 14.37 12.90
N TYR A 212 -1.53 14.34 11.61
CA TYR A 212 -1.35 13.12 10.86
C TYR A 212 -0.33 12.19 11.53
N LEU A 213 0.86 12.72 11.88
CA LEU A 213 1.90 11.95 12.57
C LEU A 213 1.45 11.47 13.95
N SER A 214 0.61 12.25 14.67
CA SER A 214 0.06 11.84 15.96
C SER A 214 -0.87 10.62 15.83
N HIS A 215 -1.76 10.62 14.82
CA HIS A 215 -2.65 9.49 14.57
C HIS A 215 -1.87 8.24 14.13
N LEU A 216 -0.88 8.43 13.26
CA LEU A 216 -0.02 7.34 12.79
C LEU A 216 0.80 6.75 13.95
N ALA A 217 1.38 7.60 14.81
CA ALA A 217 2.12 7.17 16.00
C ALA A 217 1.24 6.36 16.98
N TYR A 218 -0.03 6.74 17.14
CA TYR A 218 -0.97 5.97 17.97
C TYR A 218 -1.19 4.55 17.42
N ALA A 219 -1.36 4.43 16.10
CA ALA A 219 -1.50 3.13 15.45
C ALA A 219 -0.20 2.32 15.51
N MET A 220 0.96 2.95 15.29
CA MET A 220 2.28 2.31 15.41
C MET A 220 2.52 1.77 16.82
N LYS A 221 2.23 2.58 17.85
CA LYS A 221 2.26 2.13 19.25
C LYS A 221 1.41 0.87 19.45
N THR A 222 0.18 0.90 18.95
CA THR A 222 -0.76 -0.22 19.12
C THR A 222 -0.23 -1.49 18.43
N ALA A 223 0.31 -1.35 17.22
CA ALA A 223 0.92 -2.45 16.48
C ALA A 223 2.17 -2.99 17.19
N ASN A 224 3.04 -2.11 17.70
CA ASN A 224 4.25 -2.49 18.44
C ASN A 224 3.94 -3.27 19.72
N LEU A 225 2.87 -2.90 20.44
CA LEU A 225 2.42 -3.65 21.62
C LEU A 225 1.92 -5.06 21.31
N LEU A 226 1.49 -5.31 20.07
CA LEU A 226 0.98 -6.63 19.64
C LEU A 226 2.08 -7.52 19.06
N LEU A 227 3.05 -6.95 18.35
CA LEU A 227 4.02 -7.73 17.58
C LEU A 227 5.46 -7.63 18.10
N ASP A 228 5.85 -6.53 18.76
CA ASP A 228 7.24 -6.28 19.19
C ASP A 228 8.26 -6.53 18.06
N GLY A 229 8.13 -5.79 16.97
CA GLY A 229 8.95 -5.94 15.77
C GLY A 229 9.30 -4.61 15.12
N ALA A 230 9.84 -4.68 13.90
CA ALA A 230 10.06 -3.47 13.10
C ALA A 230 8.71 -2.85 12.67
N VAL A 231 8.73 -1.54 12.44
CA VAL A 231 7.61 -0.80 11.86
C VAL A 231 8.06 -0.22 10.52
N ILE A 232 7.35 -0.51 9.46
CA ILE A 232 7.70 -0.09 8.11
C ILE A 232 6.61 0.84 7.57
N VAL A 233 7.00 2.07 7.23
CA VAL A 233 6.18 3.01 6.46
C VAL A 233 6.45 2.77 4.98
N SER A 234 5.44 2.40 4.23
CA SER A 234 5.56 2.03 2.82
C SER A 234 4.48 2.70 1.95
N GLY A 235 4.58 2.55 0.64
CA GLY A 235 3.60 3.03 -0.33
C GLY A 235 3.76 4.49 -0.75
N TYR A 236 2.68 5.07 -1.28
CA TYR A 236 2.68 6.35 -1.98
C TYR A 236 3.25 7.52 -1.19
N LEU A 237 2.97 7.59 0.13
CA LEU A 237 3.46 8.68 0.97
C LEU A 237 4.88 8.45 1.48
N ALA A 238 5.39 7.21 1.50
CA ALA A 238 6.68 6.89 2.09
C ALA A 238 7.85 7.75 1.57
N PRO A 239 8.02 8.01 0.25
CA PRO A 239 9.12 8.84 -0.25
C PRO A 239 9.10 10.30 0.21
N TYR A 240 7.99 10.78 0.76
CA TYR A 240 7.88 12.15 1.28
C TYR A 240 8.33 12.28 2.74
N PHE A 241 8.46 11.14 3.47
CA PHE A 241 8.97 11.16 4.83
C PHE A 241 10.46 11.52 4.84
N LYS A 242 10.81 12.40 5.75
CA LYS A 242 12.19 12.78 6.03
C LYS A 242 12.61 12.34 7.42
N GLU A 243 13.89 12.40 7.70
CA GLU A 243 14.44 12.02 9.01
C GLU A 243 13.80 12.79 10.17
N GLU A 244 13.43 14.06 9.95
CA GLU A 244 12.71 14.87 10.93
C GLU A 244 11.32 14.31 11.24
N ASP A 245 10.60 13.78 10.23
CA ASP A 245 9.29 13.16 10.42
C ASP A 245 9.42 11.83 11.18
N CYS A 246 10.44 11.03 10.86
CA CYS A 246 10.73 9.80 11.58
C CYS A 246 11.05 10.07 13.06
N ARG A 247 11.83 11.11 13.34
CA ARG A 247 12.13 11.52 14.71
C ARG A 247 10.88 11.95 15.47
N THR A 248 10.03 12.76 14.85
CA THR A 248 8.74 13.18 15.43
C THR A 248 7.82 11.99 15.69
N LEU A 249 7.76 11.01 14.76
CA LEU A 249 6.99 9.78 14.98
C LEU A 249 7.49 9.00 16.20
N LEU A 250 8.81 8.80 16.32
CA LEU A 250 9.41 8.09 17.46
C LEU A 250 9.10 8.81 18.77
N GLU A 251 9.30 10.13 18.83
CA GLU A 251 8.97 10.95 20.02
C GLU A 251 7.49 10.79 20.42
N LYS A 252 6.57 10.79 19.44
CA LYS A 252 5.13 10.61 19.69
C LYS A 252 4.78 9.19 20.15
N VAL A 253 5.43 8.16 19.59
CA VAL A 253 5.25 6.76 20.02
C VAL A 253 5.74 6.61 21.45
N ASP A 254 6.93 7.12 21.78
CA ASP A 254 7.54 7.00 23.09
C ASP A 254 6.73 7.74 24.17
N ALA A 255 6.21 8.92 23.83
CA ALA A 255 5.35 9.67 24.75
C ALA A 255 4.04 8.93 25.09
N ALA A 256 3.60 8.02 24.23
CA ALA A 256 2.33 7.29 24.37
C ALA A 256 2.51 5.81 24.78
N SER A 257 3.73 5.28 24.85
CA SER A 257 4.02 3.87 25.10
C SER A 257 5.03 3.67 26.21
N PRO A 258 4.87 2.65 27.07
CA PRO A 258 5.91 2.25 28.02
C PRO A 258 7.10 1.55 27.36
N PHE A 259 6.96 1.17 26.07
CA PHE A 259 7.99 0.48 25.29
C PHE A 259 8.39 1.37 24.12
N PRO A 260 9.58 1.98 24.15
CA PRO A 260 10.05 2.86 23.09
C PRO A 260 10.28 2.09 21.79
N LEU A 261 10.01 2.75 20.66
CA LEU A 261 10.41 2.29 19.35
C LEU A 261 11.74 2.98 18.99
N VAL A 262 12.79 2.21 18.76
CA VAL A 262 14.09 2.79 18.41
C VAL A 262 14.19 3.08 16.90
N ARG A 263 15.13 3.98 16.52
CA ARG A 263 15.24 4.46 15.14
C ARG A 263 15.48 3.34 14.13
N GLU A 264 16.24 2.34 14.50
CA GLU A 264 16.59 1.17 13.67
C GLU A 264 15.40 0.25 13.41
N GLN A 265 14.36 0.33 14.22
CA GLN A 265 13.11 -0.41 14.04
C GLN A 265 12.11 0.31 13.12
N LEU A 266 12.29 1.62 12.87
CA LEU A 266 11.42 2.39 11.97
C LEU A 266 12.06 2.51 10.60
N LEU A 267 11.48 1.80 9.63
CA LEU A 267 11.94 1.78 8.24
C LEU A 267 10.98 2.55 7.35
N VAL A 268 11.51 3.09 6.24
CA VAL A 268 10.73 3.85 5.26
C VAL A 268 11.04 3.33 3.86
N GLY A 269 10.02 2.82 3.19
CA GLY A 269 10.10 2.30 1.82
C GLY A 269 10.34 3.42 0.78
N THR A 270 10.91 3.07 -0.35
CA THR A 270 11.38 4.03 -1.36
C THR A 270 10.62 4.00 -2.69
N HIS A 271 9.86 2.93 -2.98
CA HIS A 271 9.24 2.70 -4.28
C HIS A 271 7.88 3.41 -4.49
N GLY A 272 7.38 4.11 -3.46
CA GLY A 272 6.18 4.93 -3.57
C GLY A 272 4.95 4.15 -4.06
N GLN A 273 4.28 4.70 -5.06
CA GLN A 273 3.05 4.12 -5.61
C GLN A 273 3.25 2.76 -6.32
N TYR A 274 4.48 2.42 -6.71
CA TYR A 274 4.80 1.16 -7.40
C TYR A 274 5.10 0.01 -6.43
N THR A 275 5.22 0.27 -5.14
CA THR A 275 5.52 -0.75 -4.12
C THR A 275 4.68 -2.01 -4.25
N PRO A 276 3.33 -1.95 -4.36
CA PRO A 276 2.51 -3.16 -4.52
C PRO A 276 2.78 -3.91 -5.82
N ALA A 277 2.99 -3.19 -6.93
CA ALA A 277 3.23 -3.82 -8.23
C ALA A 277 4.57 -4.57 -8.26
N ILE A 278 5.63 -3.96 -7.71
CA ILE A 278 6.95 -4.57 -7.60
C ILE A 278 6.89 -5.79 -6.67
N GLY A 279 6.29 -5.63 -5.48
CA GLY A 279 6.17 -6.72 -4.51
C GLY A 279 5.37 -7.91 -5.01
N ALA A 280 4.31 -7.65 -5.80
CA ALA A 280 3.53 -8.72 -6.40
C ALA A 280 4.34 -9.52 -7.43
N ALA A 281 5.24 -8.87 -8.18
CA ALA A 281 6.10 -9.56 -9.16
C ALA A 281 7.07 -10.55 -8.50
N LEU A 282 7.50 -10.30 -7.25
CA LEU A 282 8.39 -11.18 -6.49
C LEU A 282 7.78 -12.58 -6.25
N LEU A 283 6.47 -12.75 -6.38
CA LEU A 283 5.81 -14.05 -6.27
C LEU A 283 6.20 -15.05 -7.37
N PHE A 284 6.90 -14.59 -8.42
CA PHE A 284 7.43 -15.41 -9.50
C PHE A 284 8.94 -15.67 -9.38
N ILE A 285 9.61 -15.15 -8.36
CA ILE A 285 11.02 -15.30 -8.07
C ILE A 285 11.21 -16.19 -6.83
#